data_33357d1714e81025a75e910206549925
#
_entry.id   33357d1714e81025a75e910206549925
#
_cell.length_a   1.000
_cell.length_b   1.000
_cell.length_c   1.000
_cell.angle_alpha   90.00
_cell.angle_beta   90.00
_cell.angle_gamma   90.00
#
_symmetry.space_group_name_H-M   'P 1'
#
loop_
_entity.id
_entity.type
_entity.pdbx_description
1 polymer ?
#
loop_
_entity_poly.entity_id
_entity_poly.type
_entity_poly.pdbx_seq_one_letter_code
_entity_poly.pdbx_strand_id
1 'polypeptide(L)'
;MAEITESTPLSTAGIPPDGDIQWVRSASDVSRLVNEGSQGRANARIVVGIALGGIFLDAYDLGALAFGIKDITREFSLTPAGTGMVASAITFGAIVGALLGGYLTDKIGRYRVFMADMVFFVVAAIACALAPNEYVLAGARFVMGLGVGIDLPVAMAFLSEFARLKGPGNKASSVAMWCPTWYAAISISYLLVLFFYAVLPESHSDWLWRLILGFGAVPALVIIAIRSRYMSESPVWAANQGNLKEAASILRQSYNINAHVPQDALGQPAPVVNKAKWSNYLNLFRGIYLRRTTLATLLSVVSSFAYNAVAFGLPVIISSFFVQSMLTTILISLVLNLLFAFVGGLLAVRYVPRFGAWRMSLAGYACQLVALLGLALIGRPEGASEGVLAVAMLALFLFGQGFGPGAHTMAFASLSYPTSLRGVGVGLNQTLMRSSSTLSLFLFPLLVASLDTAVFWVIALAPFIGLASLLAIRWEPSGYDVDAEDYR
;
A
#
# COMPACT_ATOMS: atom_id res chain seq x y z
N MET A 1 -36.14 -18.04 44.80
CA MET A 1 -36.68 -18.37 43.48
C MET A 1 -36.53 -17.10 42.65
N ALA A 2 -35.49 -17.00 41.85
CA ALA A 2 -35.31 -15.94 40.87
C ALA A 2 -34.99 -16.65 39.56
N GLU A 3 -35.89 -16.49 38.60
CA GLU A 3 -35.79 -17.04 37.24
C GLU A 3 -34.64 -16.38 36.50
N ILE A 4 -33.76 -17.22 35.99
CA ILE A 4 -32.71 -16.84 35.06
C ILE A 4 -33.37 -16.74 33.68
N THR A 5 -33.48 -15.52 33.18
CA THR A 5 -33.92 -15.23 31.80
C THR A 5 -32.85 -15.71 30.82
N GLU A 6 -33.18 -16.74 30.06
CA GLU A 6 -32.45 -17.22 28.90
C GLU A 6 -32.28 -16.09 27.86
N SER A 7 -31.02 -15.80 27.55
CA SER A 7 -30.63 -14.93 26.45
C SER A 7 -30.95 -15.63 25.13
N THR A 8 -31.77 -15.00 24.32
CA THR A 8 -32.16 -15.38 22.96
C THR A 8 -30.94 -15.70 22.10
N PRO A 9 -30.88 -16.86 21.42
CA PRO A 9 -29.79 -17.15 20.51
C PRO A 9 -29.90 -16.29 19.25
N LEU A 10 -28.79 -15.69 18.87
CA LEU A 10 -28.59 -14.98 17.61
C LEU A 10 -29.04 -15.87 16.42
N SER A 11 -29.86 -15.26 15.58
CA SER A 11 -30.34 -15.72 14.28
C SER A 11 -29.49 -16.81 13.62
N THR A 12 -30.03 -18.00 13.51
CA THR A 12 -29.58 -19.07 12.61
C THR A 12 -29.74 -18.60 11.17
N ALA A 13 -28.69 -17.95 10.63
CA ALA A 13 -28.55 -17.79 9.19
C ALA A 13 -28.40 -19.20 8.59
N GLY A 14 -29.30 -19.53 7.66
CA GLY A 14 -29.60 -20.87 7.18
C GLY A 14 -28.36 -21.71 6.80
N ILE A 15 -28.40 -22.93 7.26
CA ILE A 15 -27.64 -24.06 6.73
C ILE A 15 -28.08 -24.22 5.26
N PRO A 16 -27.14 -24.17 4.29
CA PRO A 16 -27.51 -24.45 2.91
C PRO A 16 -27.96 -25.91 2.77
N PRO A 17 -28.98 -26.20 1.96
CA PRO A 17 -29.43 -27.54 1.75
C PRO A 17 -28.36 -28.35 1.03
N ASP A 18 -28.08 -29.55 1.51
CA ASP A 18 -27.37 -30.70 0.89
C ASP A 18 -26.23 -30.37 -0.05
N GLY A 19 -25.14 -29.78 0.47
CA GLY A 19 -23.84 -29.86 -0.14
C GLY A 19 -23.07 -31.08 0.41
N ASP A 20 -22.35 -31.80 -0.42
CA ASP A 20 -21.51 -32.92 -0.01
C ASP A 20 -20.63 -32.56 1.18
N ILE A 21 -20.64 -33.39 2.23
CA ILE A 21 -19.78 -33.19 3.40
C ILE A 21 -18.32 -33.25 2.96
N GLN A 22 -17.58 -32.17 3.20
CA GLN A 22 -16.16 -32.10 2.92
C GLN A 22 -15.35 -32.45 4.18
N TRP A 23 -14.61 -33.55 4.13
CA TRP A 23 -13.81 -33.99 5.26
C TRP A 23 -12.46 -33.29 5.28
N VAL A 24 -12.15 -32.66 6.43
CA VAL A 24 -10.88 -31.96 6.70
C VAL A 24 -10.04 -32.80 7.64
N ARG A 25 -8.95 -33.40 7.13
CA ARG A 25 -8.02 -34.21 7.91
C ARG A 25 -6.67 -33.52 8.12
N SER A 26 -6.36 -32.52 7.31
CA SER A 26 -5.07 -31.85 7.31
C SER A 26 -5.18 -30.39 6.88
N ALA A 27 -4.13 -29.61 7.12
CA ALA A 27 -4.03 -28.21 6.63
C ALA A 27 -4.02 -28.13 5.08
N SER A 28 -3.54 -29.18 4.40
CA SER A 28 -3.59 -29.24 2.93
C SER A 28 -5.01 -29.40 2.40
N ASP A 29 -5.89 -30.11 3.11
CA ASP A 29 -7.31 -30.20 2.75
C ASP A 29 -7.99 -28.85 2.88
N VAL A 30 -7.71 -28.12 3.98
CA VAL A 30 -8.22 -26.77 4.16
C VAL A 30 -7.76 -25.85 3.03
N SER A 31 -6.49 -25.88 2.68
CA SER A 31 -5.95 -25.08 1.58
C SER A 31 -6.59 -25.43 0.24
N ARG A 32 -6.83 -26.72 -0.03
CA ARG A 32 -7.54 -27.19 -1.23
C ARG A 32 -8.96 -26.67 -1.26
N LEU A 33 -9.73 -26.84 -0.18
CA LEU A 33 -11.11 -26.40 -0.07
C LEU A 33 -11.26 -24.87 -0.22
N VAL A 34 -10.36 -24.08 0.36
CA VAL A 34 -10.31 -22.64 0.15
C VAL A 34 -10.05 -22.29 -1.31
N ASN A 35 -9.16 -23.03 -1.99
CA ASN A 35 -8.83 -22.79 -3.39
C ASN A 35 -9.96 -23.23 -4.36
N GLU A 36 -10.65 -24.31 -4.05
CA GLU A 36 -11.75 -24.88 -4.87
C GLU A 36 -13.09 -24.23 -4.57
N GLY A 37 -13.36 -23.91 -3.28
CA GLY A 37 -14.66 -23.44 -2.77
C GLY A 37 -14.94 -21.94 -2.97
N SER A 38 -14.18 -21.22 -3.76
CA SER A 38 -14.28 -19.78 -3.96
C SER A 38 -15.51 -19.28 -4.72
N GLN A 39 -16.68 -19.91 -4.55
CA GLN A 39 -17.90 -19.59 -5.28
C GLN A 39 -18.67 -18.35 -4.80
N GLY A 40 -18.27 -17.69 -3.75
CA GLY A 40 -18.91 -16.45 -3.27
C GLY A 40 -18.40 -15.18 -3.94
N ARG A 41 -18.76 -14.91 -5.21
CA ARG A 41 -18.35 -13.67 -5.93
C ARG A 41 -18.63 -12.37 -5.20
N ALA A 42 -19.66 -12.32 -4.36
CA ALA A 42 -20.00 -11.14 -3.58
C ALA A 42 -18.98 -10.90 -2.45
N ASN A 43 -18.62 -11.94 -1.72
CA ASN A 43 -17.66 -11.84 -0.60
C ASN A 43 -16.25 -11.55 -1.08
N ALA A 44 -15.82 -12.08 -2.24
CA ALA A 44 -14.50 -11.79 -2.81
C ALA A 44 -14.28 -10.30 -3.12
N ARG A 45 -15.33 -9.59 -3.61
CA ARG A 45 -15.24 -8.13 -3.85
C ARG A 45 -15.12 -7.33 -2.57
N ILE A 46 -15.83 -7.73 -1.52
CA ILE A 46 -15.77 -7.08 -0.20
C ILE A 46 -14.38 -7.28 0.40
N VAL A 47 -13.83 -8.49 0.36
CA VAL A 47 -12.50 -8.79 0.89
C VAL A 47 -11.41 -8.01 0.15
N VAL A 48 -11.50 -7.90 -1.19
CA VAL A 48 -10.60 -7.06 -1.97
C VAL A 48 -10.73 -5.58 -1.57
N GLY A 49 -11.96 -5.07 -1.40
CA GLY A 49 -12.20 -3.71 -0.92
C GLY A 49 -11.62 -3.45 0.48
N ILE A 50 -11.75 -4.42 1.38
CA ILE A 50 -11.18 -4.36 2.73
C ILE A 50 -9.65 -4.34 2.70
N ALA A 51 -9.03 -5.19 1.88
CA ALA A 51 -7.58 -5.22 1.71
C ALA A 51 -7.03 -3.92 1.11
N LEU A 52 -7.78 -3.28 0.22
CA LEU A 52 -7.43 -1.96 -0.34
C LEU A 52 -7.62 -0.82 0.67
N GLY A 53 -8.39 -1.03 1.74
CA GLY A 53 -8.67 -0.01 2.77
C GLY A 53 -7.41 0.48 3.51
N GLY A 54 -6.47 -0.41 3.83
CA GLY A 54 -5.19 -0.03 4.44
C GLY A 54 -4.32 0.79 3.49
N ILE A 55 -4.28 0.41 2.21
CA ILE A 55 -3.60 1.19 1.16
C ILE A 55 -4.22 2.59 1.03
N PHE A 56 -5.54 2.68 1.15
CA PHE A 56 -6.27 3.95 1.16
C PHE A 56 -5.81 4.86 2.31
N LEU A 57 -5.70 4.32 3.54
CA LEU A 57 -5.29 5.10 4.71
C LEU A 57 -3.85 5.61 4.63
N ASP A 58 -2.93 4.77 4.16
CA ASP A 58 -1.52 5.14 3.95
C ASP A 58 -1.40 6.31 2.95
N ALA A 59 -2.09 6.19 1.81
CA ALA A 59 -2.11 7.26 0.80
C ALA A 59 -2.81 8.53 1.28
N TYR A 60 -3.92 8.39 2.02
CA TYR A 60 -4.65 9.51 2.61
C TYR A 60 -3.75 10.34 3.54
N ASP A 61 -3.05 9.68 4.49
CA ASP A 61 -2.19 10.37 5.44
C ASP A 61 -1.03 11.10 4.76
N LEU A 62 -0.41 10.46 3.76
CA LEU A 62 0.66 11.09 3.00
C LEU A 62 0.17 12.36 2.28
N GLY A 63 -0.99 12.30 1.64
CA GLY A 63 -1.61 13.46 0.98
C GLY A 63 -2.02 14.56 1.97
N ALA A 64 -2.56 14.18 3.12
CA ALA A 64 -2.94 15.08 4.20
C ALA A 64 -1.74 15.85 4.74
N LEU A 65 -0.65 15.16 5.05
CA LEU A 65 0.58 15.80 5.54
C LEU A 65 1.21 16.72 4.51
N ALA A 66 1.17 16.39 3.23
CA ALA A 66 1.80 17.18 2.17
C ALA A 66 1.31 18.64 2.16
N PHE A 67 0.02 18.87 2.47
CA PHE A 67 -0.53 20.22 2.64
C PHE A 67 -0.23 20.82 4.00
N GLY A 68 -0.26 20.02 5.07
CA GLY A 68 -0.04 20.48 6.44
C GLY A 68 1.42 20.80 6.76
N ILE A 69 2.39 20.28 6.00
CA ILE A 69 3.81 20.35 6.38
C ILE A 69 4.37 21.78 6.50
N LYS A 70 3.88 22.72 5.69
CA LYS A 70 4.29 24.13 5.79
C LYS A 70 3.82 24.77 7.08
N ASP A 71 2.57 24.53 7.47
CA ASP A 71 1.99 25.08 8.68
C ASP A 71 2.63 24.45 9.92
N ILE A 72 2.88 23.14 9.90
CA ILE A 72 3.63 22.43 10.95
C ILE A 72 5.05 23.01 11.08
N THR A 73 5.75 23.23 9.96
CA THR A 73 7.10 23.80 9.95
C THR A 73 7.11 25.19 10.56
N ARG A 74 6.11 26.02 10.25
CA ARG A 74 5.97 27.37 10.80
C ARG A 74 5.62 27.32 12.28
N GLU A 75 4.62 26.51 12.70
CA GLU A 75 4.11 26.44 14.07
C GLU A 75 5.19 25.96 15.06
N PHE A 76 5.93 24.91 14.66
CA PHE A 76 7.00 24.35 15.52
C PHE A 76 8.39 24.92 15.21
N SER A 77 8.50 25.90 14.30
CA SER A 77 9.78 26.53 13.90
C SER A 77 10.83 25.49 13.47
N LEU A 78 10.41 24.51 12.65
CA LEU A 78 11.25 23.37 12.29
C LEU A 78 12.40 23.78 11.35
N THR A 79 13.56 23.18 11.58
CA THR A 79 14.64 23.15 10.59
C THR A 79 14.27 22.24 9.42
N PRO A 80 14.96 22.32 8.26
CA PRO A 80 14.74 21.37 7.16
C PRO A 80 14.89 19.91 7.59
N ALA A 81 15.83 19.60 8.52
CA ALA A 81 15.99 18.28 9.08
C ALA A 81 14.81 17.86 9.98
N GLY A 82 14.28 18.79 10.79
CA GLY A 82 13.07 18.58 11.61
C GLY A 82 11.85 18.31 10.74
N THR A 83 11.67 19.08 9.66
CA THR A 83 10.62 18.85 8.67
C THR A 83 10.75 17.48 8.01
N GLY A 84 11.96 17.09 7.62
CA GLY A 84 12.25 15.75 7.08
C GLY A 84 11.98 14.62 8.08
N MET A 85 12.30 14.82 9.35
CA MET A 85 12.01 13.86 10.43
C MET A 85 10.50 13.63 10.57
N VAL A 86 9.71 14.69 10.66
CA VAL A 86 8.23 14.58 10.76
C VAL A 86 7.66 13.92 9.49
N ALA A 87 8.13 14.30 8.30
CA ALA A 87 7.66 13.75 7.05
C ALA A 87 7.97 12.25 6.91
N SER A 88 9.17 11.81 7.29
CA SER A 88 9.65 10.44 7.13
C SER A 88 9.25 9.48 8.25
N ALA A 89 8.78 9.99 9.39
CA ALA A 89 8.50 9.17 10.60
C ALA A 89 7.53 8.01 10.33
N ILE A 90 6.48 8.23 9.54
CA ILE A 90 5.49 7.19 9.21
C ILE A 90 6.12 6.07 8.36
N THR A 91 6.91 6.41 7.36
CA THR A 91 7.54 5.41 6.49
C THR A 91 8.64 4.64 7.22
N PHE A 92 9.33 5.29 8.16
CA PHE A 92 10.27 4.62 9.05
C PHE A 92 9.56 3.64 9.99
N GLY A 93 8.43 4.04 10.59
CA GLY A 93 7.56 3.15 11.35
C GLY A 93 7.07 1.96 10.52
N ALA A 94 6.75 2.20 9.24
CA ALA A 94 6.29 1.16 8.33
C ALA A 94 7.38 0.11 8.01
N ILE A 95 8.66 0.48 7.98
CA ILE A 95 9.76 -0.49 7.88
C ILE A 95 9.75 -1.43 9.08
N VAL A 96 9.68 -0.88 10.29
CA VAL A 96 9.66 -1.67 11.52
C VAL A 96 8.38 -2.52 11.60
N GLY A 97 7.24 -1.94 11.25
CA GLY A 97 5.95 -2.63 11.21
C GLY A 97 5.95 -3.82 10.23
N ALA A 98 6.53 -3.64 9.03
CA ALA A 98 6.63 -4.71 8.04
C ALA A 98 7.53 -5.88 8.50
N LEU A 99 8.62 -5.58 9.20
CA LEU A 99 9.51 -6.61 9.77
C LEU A 99 8.82 -7.41 10.89
N LEU A 100 8.03 -6.74 11.73
CA LEU A 100 7.31 -7.36 12.83
C LEU A 100 6.01 -8.05 12.39
N GLY A 101 5.35 -7.51 11.37
CA GLY A 101 4.02 -7.90 10.92
C GLY A 101 3.94 -9.36 10.49
N GLY A 102 4.92 -9.85 9.74
CA GLY A 102 4.99 -11.26 9.33
C GLY A 102 5.03 -12.21 10.54
N TYR A 103 5.92 -11.93 11.49
CA TYR A 103 6.04 -12.73 12.72
C TYR A 103 4.76 -12.70 13.57
N LEU A 104 4.18 -11.52 13.76
CA LEU A 104 2.95 -11.36 14.54
C LEU A 104 1.76 -12.06 13.87
N THR A 105 1.65 -11.95 12.55
CA THR A 105 0.58 -12.58 11.76
C THR A 105 0.62 -14.10 11.87
N ASP A 106 1.81 -14.69 11.83
CA ASP A 106 1.97 -16.14 11.98
C ASP A 106 1.68 -16.62 13.41
N LYS A 107 1.98 -15.81 14.42
CA LYS A 107 1.85 -16.17 15.83
C LYS A 107 0.45 -15.93 16.41
N ILE A 108 -0.15 -14.79 16.11
CA ILE A 108 -1.39 -14.29 16.75
C ILE A 108 -2.62 -14.54 15.87
N GLY A 109 -2.41 -14.66 14.55
CA GLY A 109 -3.48 -14.79 13.55
C GLY A 109 -3.60 -13.54 12.67
N ARG A 110 -4.09 -13.76 11.46
CA ARG A 110 -4.15 -12.70 10.45
C ARG A 110 -5.22 -11.65 10.79
N TYR A 111 -6.41 -12.09 11.21
CA TYR A 111 -7.52 -11.20 11.54
C TYR A 111 -7.21 -10.31 12.74
N ARG A 112 -6.64 -10.89 13.82
CA ARG A 112 -6.32 -10.12 15.04
C ARG A 112 -5.27 -9.06 14.78
N VAL A 113 -4.24 -9.39 14.03
CA VAL A 113 -3.17 -8.45 13.65
C VAL A 113 -3.74 -7.36 12.75
N PHE A 114 -4.62 -7.73 11.81
CA PHE A 114 -5.26 -6.84 10.86
C PHE A 114 -6.32 -5.90 11.50
N MET A 115 -6.81 -6.22 12.69
CA MET A 115 -7.63 -5.31 13.50
C MET A 115 -6.78 -4.40 14.38
N ALA A 116 -5.69 -4.93 14.93
CA ALA A 116 -4.80 -4.16 15.79
C ALA A 116 -4.10 -3.01 15.05
N ASP A 117 -3.70 -3.22 13.78
CA ASP A 117 -3.05 -2.19 12.96
C ASP A 117 -3.95 -0.96 12.76
N MET A 118 -5.26 -1.17 12.55
CA MET A 118 -6.23 -0.08 12.43
C MET A 118 -6.43 0.69 13.73
N VAL A 119 -6.36 0.00 14.88
CA VAL A 119 -6.41 0.66 16.19
C VAL A 119 -5.19 1.56 16.38
N PHE A 120 -3.99 1.09 16.01
CA PHE A 120 -2.79 1.94 16.00
C PHE A 120 -2.99 3.17 15.13
N PHE A 121 -3.59 3.01 13.96
CA PHE A 121 -3.85 4.13 13.06
C PHE A 121 -4.81 5.16 13.67
N VAL A 122 -5.94 4.72 14.25
CA VAL A 122 -6.92 5.62 14.91
C VAL A 122 -6.28 6.39 16.05
N VAL A 123 -5.60 5.69 16.96
CA VAL A 123 -4.96 6.32 18.13
C VAL A 123 -3.89 7.31 17.68
N ALA A 124 -3.08 6.93 16.70
CA ALA A 124 -2.02 7.77 16.17
C ALA A 124 -2.57 9.00 15.42
N ALA A 125 -3.65 8.88 14.65
CA ALA A 125 -4.28 10.02 13.98
C ALA A 125 -4.79 11.06 14.98
N ILE A 126 -5.43 10.62 16.06
CA ILE A 126 -5.85 11.49 17.15
C ILE A 126 -4.64 12.12 17.84
N ALA A 127 -3.60 11.35 18.12
CA ALA A 127 -2.37 11.86 18.73
C ALA A 127 -1.66 12.89 17.84
N CYS A 128 -1.66 12.71 16.52
CA CYS A 128 -1.14 13.69 15.57
C CYS A 128 -1.91 15.01 15.64
N ALA A 129 -3.25 14.96 15.68
CA ALA A 129 -4.08 16.17 15.79
C ALA A 129 -3.85 16.95 17.09
N LEU A 130 -3.56 16.24 18.17
CA LEU A 130 -3.35 16.82 19.50
C LEU A 130 -1.88 17.08 19.85
N ALA A 131 -0.95 16.87 18.90
CA ALA A 131 0.48 16.98 19.14
C ALA A 131 0.88 18.42 19.58
N PRO A 132 1.53 18.57 20.74
CA PRO A 132 1.97 19.87 21.24
C PRO A 132 3.33 20.30 20.69
N ASN A 133 4.11 19.41 20.11
CA ASN A 133 5.44 19.64 19.55
C ASN A 133 5.80 18.60 18.48
N GLU A 134 6.92 18.85 17.78
CA GLU A 134 7.39 18.01 16.67
C GLU A 134 7.75 16.58 17.10
N TYR A 135 8.23 16.39 18.32
CA TYR A 135 8.66 15.03 18.78
C TYR A 135 7.45 14.15 19.03
N VAL A 136 6.38 14.70 19.63
CA VAL A 136 5.11 13.98 19.83
C VAL A 136 4.46 13.70 18.47
N LEU A 137 4.48 14.68 17.56
CA LEU A 137 3.97 14.49 16.21
C LEU A 137 4.73 13.40 15.46
N ALA A 138 6.07 13.45 15.46
CA ALA A 138 6.90 12.43 14.82
C ALA A 138 6.71 11.04 15.48
N GLY A 139 6.61 10.98 16.80
CA GLY A 139 6.32 9.74 17.54
C GLY A 139 4.95 9.15 17.19
N ALA A 140 3.90 9.97 17.14
CA ALA A 140 2.57 9.54 16.73
C ALA A 140 2.56 9.02 15.27
N ARG A 141 3.24 9.72 14.35
CA ARG A 141 3.41 9.27 12.96
C ARG A 141 4.20 7.97 12.85
N PHE A 142 5.22 7.78 13.68
CA PHE A 142 5.96 6.52 13.76
C PHE A 142 5.04 5.37 14.18
N VAL A 143 4.21 5.56 15.22
CA VAL A 143 3.23 4.55 15.68
C VAL A 143 2.20 4.26 14.60
N MET A 144 1.72 5.29 13.89
CA MET A 144 0.85 5.13 12.72
C MET A 144 1.52 4.27 11.65
N GLY A 145 2.82 4.53 11.39
CA GLY A 145 3.65 3.76 10.47
C GLY A 145 3.78 2.30 10.84
N LEU A 146 3.90 1.96 12.14
CA LEU A 146 3.89 0.56 12.58
C LEU A 146 2.63 -0.17 12.10
N GLY A 147 1.45 0.44 12.25
CA GLY A 147 0.18 -0.10 11.73
C GLY A 147 0.22 -0.29 10.21
N VAL A 148 0.57 0.76 9.47
CA VAL A 148 0.69 0.71 7.99
C VAL A 148 1.65 -0.39 7.52
N GLY A 149 2.78 -0.57 8.20
CA GLY A 149 3.77 -1.59 7.86
C GLY A 149 3.26 -3.01 8.09
N ILE A 150 2.47 -3.21 9.14
CA ILE A 150 1.85 -4.51 9.47
C ILE A 150 0.73 -4.84 8.46
N ASP A 151 -0.10 -3.86 8.07
CA ASP A 151 -1.27 -4.03 7.20
C ASP A 151 -0.90 -4.60 5.82
N LEU A 152 0.14 -4.08 5.20
CA LEU A 152 0.46 -4.36 3.81
C LEU A 152 0.76 -5.85 3.51
N PRO A 153 1.61 -6.56 4.28
CA PRO A 153 1.84 -7.99 4.07
C PRO A 153 0.56 -8.82 4.22
N VAL A 154 -0.29 -8.46 5.18
CA VAL A 154 -1.56 -9.16 5.44
C VAL A 154 -2.55 -8.91 4.29
N ALA A 155 -2.70 -7.66 3.84
CA ALA A 155 -3.54 -7.30 2.71
C ALA A 155 -3.11 -8.04 1.43
N MET A 156 -1.80 -8.11 1.16
CA MET A 156 -1.27 -8.81 -0.01
C MET A 156 -1.48 -10.34 0.07
N ALA A 157 -1.39 -10.93 1.26
CA ALA A 157 -1.72 -12.34 1.46
C ALA A 157 -3.20 -12.61 1.13
N PHE A 158 -4.12 -11.80 1.63
CA PHE A 158 -5.54 -11.89 1.29
C PHE A 158 -5.79 -11.69 -0.21
N LEU A 159 -5.23 -10.64 -0.82
CA LEU A 159 -5.40 -10.38 -2.25
C LEU A 159 -4.89 -11.54 -3.11
N SER A 160 -3.79 -12.18 -2.74
CA SER A 160 -3.24 -13.33 -3.48
C SER A 160 -4.11 -14.57 -3.39
N GLU A 161 -4.77 -14.80 -2.28
CA GLU A 161 -5.72 -15.92 -2.08
C GLU A 161 -6.95 -15.75 -2.97
N PHE A 162 -7.45 -14.53 -3.15
CA PHE A 162 -8.67 -14.23 -3.93
C PHE A 162 -8.40 -13.89 -5.41
N ALA A 163 -7.20 -13.45 -5.78
CA ALA A 163 -6.85 -13.10 -7.17
C ALA A 163 -6.74 -14.31 -8.13
N ARG A 164 -6.64 -15.53 -7.61
CA ARG A 164 -6.56 -16.77 -8.40
C ARG A 164 -7.81 -17.05 -9.25
N LEU A 165 -8.91 -16.34 -9.01
CA LEU A 165 -10.22 -16.57 -9.64
C LEU A 165 -10.35 -16.12 -11.10
N LYS A 166 -9.36 -15.45 -11.70
CA LYS A 166 -9.53 -14.77 -13.00
C LYS A 166 -8.60 -15.21 -14.14
N GLY A 167 -7.84 -16.28 -14.00
CA GLY A 167 -6.93 -16.76 -15.07
C GLY A 167 -5.60 -16.01 -15.21
N PRO A 168 -4.62 -16.55 -15.95
CA PRO A 168 -3.22 -16.05 -15.92
C PRO A 168 -3.03 -14.63 -16.43
N GLY A 169 -3.79 -14.17 -17.42
CA GLY A 169 -3.67 -12.80 -17.96
C GLY A 169 -4.20 -11.67 -17.03
N ASN A 170 -4.99 -12.03 -15.99
CA ASN A 170 -5.62 -11.06 -15.10
C ASN A 170 -4.87 -10.85 -13.79
N LYS A 171 -3.83 -11.65 -13.48
CA LYS A 171 -3.05 -11.50 -12.24
C LYS A 171 -2.37 -10.12 -12.17
N ALA A 172 -1.69 -9.71 -13.24
CA ALA A 172 -1.00 -8.42 -13.30
C ALA A 172 -1.98 -7.24 -13.20
N SER A 173 -3.16 -7.32 -13.85
CA SER A 173 -4.21 -6.32 -13.76
C SER A 173 -4.78 -6.22 -12.34
N SER A 174 -5.01 -7.35 -11.67
CA SER A 174 -5.50 -7.37 -10.29
C SER A 174 -4.47 -6.79 -9.31
N VAL A 175 -3.20 -7.09 -9.49
CA VAL A 175 -2.12 -6.50 -8.70
C VAL A 175 -2.02 -5.00 -8.96
N ALA A 176 -2.15 -4.53 -10.20
CA ALA A 176 -2.06 -3.11 -10.55
C ALA A 176 -3.19 -2.25 -9.97
N MET A 177 -4.32 -2.83 -9.50
CA MET A 177 -5.45 -2.10 -8.90
C MET A 177 -5.08 -1.29 -7.65
N TRP A 178 -4.00 -1.62 -6.96
CA TRP A 178 -3.54 -0.83 -5.82
C TRP A 178 -3.21 0.61 -6.20
N CYS A 179 -2.70 0.84 -7.42
CA CYS A 179 -2.24 2.13 -7.88
C CYS A 179 -3.39 3.15 -8.05
N PRO A 180 -4.48 2.88 -8.78
CA PRO A 180 -5.61 3.81 -8.83
C PRO A 180 -6.28 3.99 -7.46
N THR A 181 -6.30 2.97 -6.57
CA THR A 181 -6.79 3.13 -5.20
C THR A 181 -5.95 4.14 -4.41
N TRP A 182 -4.63 4.07 -4.54
CA TRP A 182 -3.70 5.03 -3.95
C TRP A 182 -3.99 6.46 -4.38
N TYR A 183 -4.13 6.72 -5.68
CA TYR A 183 -4.40 8.07 -6.19
C TYR A 183 -5.81 8.57 -5.89
N ALA A 184 -6.79 7.67 -5.83
CA ALA A 184 -8.13 8.01 -5.35
C ALA A 184 -8.09 8.52 -3.90
N ALA A 185 -7.34 7.83 -3.03
CA ALA A 185 -7.18 8.24 -1.63
C ALA A 185 -6.50 9.60 -1.48
N ILE A 186 -5.42 9.85 -2.24
CA ILE A 186 -4.77 11.16 -2.28
C ILE A 186 -5.74 12.24 -2.77
N SER A 187 -6.49 11.97 -3.83
CA SER A 187 -7.47 12.94 -4.35
C SER A 187 -8.56 13.25 -3.32
N ILE A 188 -9.02 12.24 -2.58
CA ILE A 188 -9.97 12.42 -1.47
C ILE A 188 -9.35 13.23 -0.34
N SER A 189 -8.08 13.01 0.01
CA SER A 189 -7.41 13.85 1.01
C SER A 189 -7.34 15.30 0.58
N TYR A 190 -7.06 15.59 -0.70
CA TYR A 190 -7.04 16.94 -1.24
C TYR A 190 -8.43 17.60 -1.26
N LEU A 191 -9.48 16.83 -1.58
CA LEU A 191 -10.86 17.31 -1.45
C LEU A 191 -11.22 17.65 -0.01
N LEU A 192 -10.74 16.89 0.95
CA LEU A 192 -10.94 17.18 2.37
C LEU A 192 -10.17 18.42 2.82
N VAL A 193 -8.94 18.60 2.33
CA VAL A 193 -8.16 19.83 2.55
C VAL A 193 -8.95 21.04 2.01
N LEU A 194 -9.49 20.94 0.79
CA LEU A 194 -10.31 22.00 0.19
C LEU A 194 -11.56 22.28 1.02
N PHE A 195 -12.25 21.24 1.50
CA PHE A 195 -13.43 21.36 2.35
C PHE A 195 -13.11 22.11 3.65
N PHE A 196 -12.09 21.67 4.39
CA PHE A 196 -11.71 22.35 5.63
C PHE A 196 -11.20 23.78 5.39
N TYR A 197 -10.46 24.00 4.30
CA TYR A 197 -10.00 25.33 3.91
C TYR A 197 -11.17 26.29 3.64
N ALA A 198 -12.27 25.78 3.03
CA ALA A 198 -13.46 26.59 2.72
C ALA A 198 -14.36 26.85 3.94
N VAL A 199 -14.36 25.94 4.93
CA VAL A 199 -15.26 26.01 6.09
C VAL A 199 -14.61 26.71 7.29
N LEU A 200 -13.29 26.58 7.44
CA LEU A 200 -12.56 27.20 8.55
C LEU A 200 -12.48 28.73 8.39
N PRO A 201 -12.83 29.49 9.42
CA PRO A 201 -12.56 30.93 9.45
C PRO A 201 -11.06 31.20 9.36
N GLU A 202 -10.68 32.32 8.74
CA GLU A 202 -9.24 32.69 8.61
C GLU A 202 -8.52 32.78 9.96
N SER A 203 -9.24 33.17 11.03
CA SER A 203 -8.72 33.22 12.41
C SER A 203 -8.31 31.86 12.99
N HIS A 204 -8.74 30.77 12.36
CA HIS A 204 -8.46 29.40 12.81
C HIS A 204 -7.71 28.56 11.73
N SER A 205 -7.09 29.24 10.77
CA SER A 205 -6.32 28.58 9.70
C SER A 205 -5.20 27.67 10.24
N ASP A 206 -4.64 27.97 11.42
CA ASP A 206 -3.61 27.17 12.08
C ASP A 206 -4.11 25.78 12.51
N TRP A 207 -5.43 25.57 12.62
CA TRP A 207 -6.03 24.27 12.94
C TRP A 207 -6.17 23.35 11.73
N LEU A 208 -5.97 23.86 10.52
CA LEU A 208 -6.22 23.13 9.27
C LEU A 208 -5.47 21.80 9.24
N TRP A 209 -4.17 21.81 9.48
CA TRP A 209 -3.35 20.59 9.44
C TRP A 209 -3.74 19.58 10.52
N ARG A 210 -4.15 20.06 11.72
CA ARG A 210 -4.60 19.21 12.84
C ARG A 210 -5.89 18.47 12.47
N LEU A 211 -6.84 19.19 11.88
CA LEU A 211 -8.12 18.61 11.44
C LEU A 211 -7.94 17.61 10.33
N ILE A 212 -7.09 17.91 9.35
CA ILE A 212 -6.84 17.01 8.22
C ILE A 212 -6.18 15.70 8.70
N LEU A 213 -5.15 15.78 9.54
CA LEU A 213 -4.48 14.58 10.08
C LEU A 213 -5.42 13.80 11.02
N GLY A 214 -6.13 14.49 11.92
CA GLY A 214 -7.07 13.85 12.85
C GLY A 214 -8.25 13.17 12.17
N PHE A 215 -8.74 13.75 11.07
CA PHE A 215 -9.82 13.14 10.29
C PHE A 215 -9.45 11.76 9.73
N GLY A 216 -8.17 11.42 9.61
CA GLY A 216 -7.71 10.07 9.26
C GLY A 216 -8.25 8.96 10.17
N ALA A 217 -8.62 9.29 11.41
CA ALA A 217 -9.29 8.36 12.32
C ALA A 217 -10.67 7.91 11.82
N VAL A 218 -11.40 8.77 11.09
CA VAL A 218 -12.76 8.48 10.62
C VAL A 218 -12.78 7.32 9.61
N PRO A 219 -12.05 7.36 8.48
CA PRO A 219 -12.01 6.24 7.55
C PRO A 219 -11.40 4.97 8.19
N ALA A 220 -10.46 5.10 9.13
CA ALA A 220 -9.94 3.95 9.88
C ALA A 220 -11.01 3.26 10.73
N LEU A 221 -11.85 4.02 11.43
CA LEU A 221 -13.00 3.49 12.18
C LEU A 221 -14.01 2.82 11.27
N VAL A 222 -14.28 3.38 10.09
CA VAL A 222 -15.17 2.77 9.09
C VAL A 222 -14.58 1.43 8.62
N ILE A 223 -13.28 1.37 8.36
CA ILE A 223 -12.60 0.12 7.98
C ILE A 223 -12.67 -0.91 9.10
N ILE A 224 -12.45 -0.53 10.37
CA ILE A 224 -12.62 -1.40 11.54
C ILE A 224 -14.04 -1.98 11.55
N ALA A 225 -15.07 -1.16 11.39
CA ALA A 225 -16.47 -1.60 11.39
C ALA A 225 -16.77 -2.57 10.23
N ILE A 226 -16.23 -2.31 9.04
CA ILE A 226 -16.39 -3.21 7.89
C ILE A 226 -15.62 -4.52 8.13
N ARG A 227 -14.36 -4.45 8.59
CA ARG A 227 -13.54 -5.64 8.88
C ARG A 227 -14.20 -6.52 9.95
N SER A 228 -14.68 -5.93 11.04
CA SER A 228 -15.33 -6.69 12.12
C SER A 228 -16.60 -7.44 11.68
N ARG A 229 -17.30 -6.92 10.67
CA ARG A 229 -18.53 -7.53 10.16
C ARG A 229 -18.31 -8.60 9.09
N TYR A 230 -17.31 -8.43 8.24
CA TYR A 230 -17.15 -9.22 7.01
C TYR A 230 -15.88 -10.08 6.97
N MET A 231 -15.00 -9.95 7.94
CA MET A 231 -13.77 -10.77 7.98
C MET A 231 -13.79 -11.71 9.17
N SER A 232 -13.24 -12.89 8.93
CA SER A 232 -12.94 -13.90 9.95
C SER A 232 -11.47 -14.27 9.90
N GLU A 233 -11.01 -15.04 10.88
CA GLU A 233 -9.65 -15.59 10.86
C GLU A 233 -9.48 -16.53 9.66
N SER A 234 -8.24 -16.70 9.23
CA SER A 234 -7.89 -17.59 8.12
C SER A 234 -8.06 -19.06 8.53
N PRO A 235 -8.88 -19.86 7.80
CA PRO A 235 -9.01 -21.27 8.10
C PRO A 235 -7.70 -22.03 7.89
N VAL A 236 -6.87 -21.60 6.95
CA VAL A 236 -5.54 -22.18 6.70
C VAL A 236 -4.60 -21.92 7.88
N TRP A 237 -4.66 -20.70 8.46
CA TRP A 237 -3.89 -20.38 9.66
C TRP A 237 -4.33 -21.24 10.85
N ALA A 238 -5.62 -21.36 11.11
CA ALA A 238 -6.15 -22.18 12.20
C ALA A 238 -5.74 -23.66 12.06
N ALA A 239 -5.79 -24.20 10.84
CA ALA A 239 -5.33 -25.56 10.54
C ALA A 239 -3.82 -25.73 10.77
N ASN A 240 -3.00 -24.75 10.38
CA ASN A 240 -1.57 -24.76 10.60
C ASN A 240 -1.17 -24.65 12.07
N GLN A 241 -2.05 -24.10 12.92
CA GLN A 241 -1.89 -24.12 14.39
C GLN A 241 -2.38 -25.45 15.03
N GLY A 242 -2.80 -26.42 14.22
CA GLY A 242 -3.35 -27.70 14.71
C GLY A 242 -4.82 -27.66 15.10
N ASN A 243 -5.49 -26.52 14.92
CA ASN A 243 -6.89 -26.37 15.29
C ASN A 243 -7.85 -26.62 14.09
N LEU A 244 -7.93 -27.89 13.66
CA LEU A 244 -8.78 -28.30 12.54
C LEU A 244 -10.27 -28.03 12.79
N LYS A 245 -10.74 -28.09 14.07
CA LYS A 245 -12.13 -27.78 14.42
C LYS A 245 -12.48 -26.33 14.13
N GLU A 246 -11.62 -25.41 14.53
CA GLU A 246 -11.77 -23.99 14.25
C GLU A 246 -11.70 -23.72 12.75
N ALA A 247 -10.75 -24.34 12.04
CA ALA A 247 -10.63 -24.23 10.58
C ALA A 247 -11.92 -24.68 9.88
N ALA A 248 -12.50 -25.81 10.27
CA ALA A 248 -13.76 -26.30 9.72
C ALA A 248 -14.94 -25.38 10.07
N SER A 249 -14.96 -24.78 11.27
CA SER A 249 -16.01 -23.82 11.63
C SER A 249 -15.95 -22.55 10.78
N ILE A 250 -14.74 -22.05 10.52
CA ILE A 250 -14.51 -20.88 9.66
C ILE A 250 -14.92 -21.19 8.21
N LEU A 251 -14.57 -22.39 7.69
CA LEU A 251 -14.99 -22.82 6.35
C LEU A 251 -16.52 -22.83 6.21
N ARG A 252 -17.25 -23.31 7.24
CA ARG A 252 -18.72 -23.31 7.22
C ARG A 252 -19.31 -21.91 7.29
N GLN A 253 -18.82 -21.07 8.20
CA GLN A 253 -19.41 -19.75 8.47
C GLN A 253 -19.07 -18.70 7.42
N SER A 254 -17.82 -18.70 6.96
CA SER A 254 -17.30 -17.61 6.11
C SER A 254 -17.15 -18.01 4.65
N TYR A 255 -16.96 -19.29 4.36
CA TYR A 255 -16.78 -19.80 2.99
C TYR A 255 -17.98 -20.59 2.47
N ASN A 256 -18.98 -20.83 3.33
CA ASN A 256 -20.17 -21.61 3.00
C ASN A 256 -19.85 -23.02 2.49
N ILE A 257 -18.79 -23.63 3.03
CA ILE A 257 -18.34 -25.00 2.72
C ILE A 257 -18.75 -25.91 3.87
N ASN A 258 -19.49 -26.99 3.60
CA ASN A 258 -19.91 -27.95 4.62
C ASN A 258 -18.74 -28.83 5.08
N ALA A 259 -17.78 -28.23 5.80
CA ALA A 259 -16.55 -28.86 6.25
C ALA A 259 -16.69 -29.52 7.62
N HIS A 260 -16.28 -30.77 7.77
CA HIS A 260 -16.29 -31.53 9.00
C HIS A 260 -14.92 -32.17 9.27
N VAL A 261 -14.56 -32.30 10.56
CA VAL A 261 -13.32 -32.97 10.98
C VAL A 261 -13.66 -34.34 11.52
N PRO A 262 -13.13 -35.42 10.93
CA PRO A 262 -13.35 -36.77 11.46
C PRO A 262 -12.63 -36.96 12.80
N GLN A 263 -13.14 -37.85 13.64
CA GLN A 263 -12.62 -38.03 15.02
C GLN A 263 -11.17 -38.53 15.04
N ASP A 264 -10.76 -39.31 14.04
CA ASP A 264 -9.39 -39.83 13.87
C ASP A 264 -8.35 -38.74 13.51
N ALA A 265 -8.80 -37.61 12.99
CA ALA A 265 -7.94 -36.45 12.69
C ALA A 265 -7.78 -35.49 13.90
N LEU A 266 -8.55 -35.70 14.96
CA LEU A 266 -8.46 -34.86 16.17
C LEU A 266 -7.28 -35.28 17.03
N GLY A 267 -6.39 -34.34 17.36
CA GLY A 267 -5.22 -34.59 18.19
C GLY A 267 -3.95 -34.94 17.42
N GLN A 268 -3.98 -34.91 16.10
CA GLN A 268 -2.76 -35.00 15.31
C GLN A 268 -1.86 -33.77 15.59
N PRO A 269 -0.54 -33.95 15.70
CA PRO A 269 0.37 -32.82 15.91
C PRO A 269 0.25 -31.85 14.73
N ALA A 270 0.30 -30.56 15.06
CA ALA A 270 0.29 -29.52 14.04
C ALA A 270 1.38 -29.80 12.97
N PRO A 271 1.07 -29.68 11.69
CA PRO A 271 2.07 -29.88 10.67
C PRO A 271 3.23 -28.92 10.92
N VAL A 272 4.46 -29.41 10.82
CA VAL A 272 5.65 -28.58 10.94
C VAL A 272 5.61 -27.58 9.77
N VAL A 273 5.06 -26.40 10.02
CA VAL A 273 5.09 -25.31 9.04
C VAL A 273 6.57 -24.98 8.83
N ASN A 274 7.04 -25.15 7.62
CA ASN A 274 8.39 -24.73 7.24
C ASN A 274 8.45 -23.20 7.42
N LYS A 275 8.92 -22.78 8.60
CA LYS A 275 9.18 -21.35 8.88
C LYS A 275 10.14 -20.86 7.81
N ALA A 276 9.87 -19.70 7.26
CA ALA A 276 10.78 -19.05 6.32
C ALA A 276 12.19 -19.04 6.92
N LYS A 277 13.10 -19.83 6.34
CA LYS A 277 14.49 -19.90 6.77
C LYS A 277 15.23 -18.71 6.21
N TRP A 278 16.20 -18.17 6.93
CA TRP A 278 17.11 -17.14 6.41
C TRP A 278 17.77 -17.56 5.08
N SER A 279 17.95 -18.85 4.86
CA SER A 279 18.44 -19.42 3.60
C SER A 279 17.55 -19.05 2.40
N ASN A 280 16.25 -18.82 2.58
CA ASN A 280 15.35 -18.44 1.50
C ASN A 280 15.67 -17.02 0.97
N TYR A 281 16.17 -16.11 1.83
CA TYR A 281 16.66 -14.80 1.38
C TYR A 281 17.89 -14.94 0.48
N LEU A 282 18.80 -15.86 0.79
CA LEU A 282 19.99 -16.10 -0.03
C LEU A 282 19.61 -16.69 -1.41
N ASN A 283 18.54 -17.47 -1.49
CA ASN A 283 18.05 -18.02 -2.75
C ASN A 283 17.57 -16.95 -3.74
N LEU A 284 17.08 -15.78 -3.23
CA LEU A 284 16.71 -14.66 -4.07
C LEU A 284 17.90 -14.07 -4.86
N PHE A 285 19.12 -14.27 -4.38
CA PHE A 285 20.36 -13.75 -4.98
C PHE A 285 21.14 -14.83 -5.74
N ARG A 286 20.49 -15.95 -6.12
CA ARG A 286 21.13 -17.05 -6.85
C ARG A 286 20.48 -17.27 -8.21
N GLY A 287 21.28 -17.68 -9.19
CA GLY A 287 20.82 -18.07 -10.52
C GLY A 287 19.98 -17.00 -11.20
N ILE A 288 18.85 -17.42 -11.76
CA ILE A 288 17.91 -16.56 -12.49
C ILE A 288 17.23 -15.53 -11.58
N TYR A 289 17.05 -15.85 -10.29
CA TYR A 289 16.39 -14.97 -9.33
C TYR A 289 17.23 -13.72 -9.02
N LEU A 290 18.56 -13.79 -9.10
CA LEU A 290 19.42 -12.60 -8.91
C LEU A 290 19.01 -11.46 -9.84
N ARG A 291 18.86 -11.73 -11.15
CA ARG A 291 18.45 -10.70 -12.12
C ARG A 291 17.06 -10.16 -11.86
N ARG A 292 16.10 -11.05 -11.53
CA ARG A 292 14.72 -10.66 -11.23
C ARG A 292 14.62 -9.84 -9.93
N THR A 293 15.33 -10.26 -8.88
CA THR A 293 15.39 -9.54 -7.60
C THR A 293 16.03 -8.18 -7.76
N THR A 294 17.18 -8.11 -8.45
CA THR A 294 17.86 -6.85 -8.72
C THR A 294 16.96 -5.88 -9.47
N LEU A 295 16.31 -6.33 -10.55
CA LEU A 295 15.40 -5.48 -11.31
C LEU A 295 14.21 -5.02 -10.46
N ALA A 296 13.47 -5.96 -9.85
CA ALA A 296 12.28 -5.64 -9.05
C ALA A 296 12.61 -4.65 -7.92
N THR A 297 13.74 -4.87 -7.24
CA THR A 297 14.18 -4.01 -6.14
C THR A 297 14.60 -2.63 -6.63
N LEU A 298 15.43 -2.54 -7.68
CA LEU A 298 15.85 -1.24 -8.24
C LEU A 298 14.65 -0.43 -8.70
N LEU A 299 13.72 -1.03 -9.46
CA LEU A 299 12.52 -0.35 -9.93
C LEU A 299 11.68 0.19 -8.76
N SER A 300 11.50 -0.59 -7.70
CA SER A 300 10.73 -0.17 -6.53
C SER A 300 11.41 0.94 -5.75
N VAL A 301 12.72 0.84 -5.54
CA VAL A 301 13.53 1.84 -4.82
C VAL A 301 13.52 3.18 -5.56
N VAL A 302 13.86 3.19 -6.87
CA VAL A 302 13.95 4.45 -7.62
C VAL A 302 12.56 5.07 -7.89
N SER A 303 11.54 4.24 -8.14
CA SER A 303 10.16 4.72 -8.29
C SER A 303 9.67 5.38 -7.01
N SER A 304 9.91 4.73 -5.87
CA SER A 304 9.51 5.24 -4.56
C SER A 304 10.24 6.53 -4.20
N PHE A 305 11.54 6.62 -4.49
CA PHE A 305 12.34 7.83 -4.25
C PHE A 305 11.78 9.03 -5.03
N ALA A 306 11.65 8.89 -6.35
CA ALA A 306 11.17 9.97 -7.20
C ALA A 306 9.72 10.37 -6.88
N TYR A 307 8.86 9.37 -6.65
CA TYR A 307 7.46 9.61 -6.32
C TYR A 307 7.29 10.39 -5.01
N ASN A 308 7.94 9.95 -3.93
CA ASN A 308 7.79 10.63 -2.64
C ASN A 308 8.36 12.04 -2.66
N ALA A 309 9.47 12.30 -3.34
CA ALA A 309 10.01 13.65 -3.52
C ALA A 309 9.02 14.56 -4.26
N VAL A 310 8.44 14.12 -5.37
CA VAL A 310 7.55 14.95 -6.20
C VAL A 310 6.13 14.99 -5.65
N ALA A 311 5.52 13.85 -5.30
CA ALA A 311 4.12 13.78 -4.89
C ALA A 311 3.90 14.39 -3.50
N PHE A 312 4.79 14.09 -2.53
CA PHE A 312 4.77 14.77 -1.23
C PHE A 312 5.19 16.24 -1.37
N GLY A 313 6.18 16.51 -2.21
CA GLY A 313 6.64 17.87 -2.50
C GLY A 313 5.67 18.71 -3.35
N LEU A 314 4.64 18.10 -3.97
CA LEU A 314 3.77 18.77 -4.93
C LEU A 314 3.17 20.08 -4.43
N PRO A 315 2.53 20.16 -3.24
CA PRO A 315 2.04 21.43 -2.71
C PRO A 315 3.18 22.42 -2.43
N VAL A 316 4.34 21.94 -1.99
CA VAL A 316 5.52 22.79 -1.73
C VAL A 316 6.08 23.34 -3.03
N ILE A 317 6.20 22.50 -4.07
CA ILE A 317 6.67 22.90 -5.41
C ILE A 317 5.75 23.98 -5.99
N ILE A 318 4.42 23.74 -6.01
CA ILE A 318 3.46 24.68 -6.58
C ILE A 318 3.43 25.99 -5.81
N SER A 319 3.38 25.95 -4.48
CA SER A 319 3.24 27.16 -3.66
C SER A 319 4.54 27.94 -3.48
N SER A 320 5.71 27.30 -3.51
CA SER A 320 6.99 27.94 -3.27
C SER A 320 7.73 28.28 -4.55
N PHE A 321 7.78 27.37 -5.52
CA PHE A 321 8.50 27.61 -6.76
C PHE A 321 7.65 28.39 -7.76
N PHE A 322 6.33 28.15 -7.81
CA PHE A 322 5.40 28.82 -8.72
C PHE A 322 4.67 30.01 -8.04
N VAL A 323 4.94 30.26 -6.75
CA VAL A 323 4.38 31.37 -5.96
C VAL A 323 2.84 31.44 -6.06
N GLN A 324 2.18 30.31 -5.89
CA GLN A 324 0.73 30.22 -5.97
C GLN A 324 0.04 30.32 -4.61
N SER A 325 -1.21 30.81 -4.63
CA SER A 325 -2.05 30.84 -3.42
C SER A 325 -2.37 29.43 -2.93
N MET A 326 -2.79 29.31 -1.68
CA MET A 326 -3.18 28.02 -1.08
C MET A 326 -4.32 27.36 -1.87
N LEU A 327 -5.35 28.09 -2.22
CA LEU A 327 -6.49 27.60 -3.01
C LEU A 327 -6.03 27.07 -4.37
N THR A 328 -5.24 27.85 -5.11
CA THR A 328 -4.69 27.46 -6.41
C THR A 328 -3.82 26.20 -6.27
N THR A 329 -3.01 26.12 -5.22
CA THR A 329 -2.18 24.96 -4.92
C THR A 329 -3.02 23.70 -4.71
N ILE A 330 -4.10 23.78 -3.92
CA ILE A 330 -5.01 22.65 -3.70
C ILE A 330 -5.67 22.22 -5.01
N LEU A 331 -6.21 23.16 -5.79
CA LEU A 331 -6.90 22.87 -7.04
C LEU A 331 -5.96 22.24 -8.09
N ILE A 332 -4.78 22.81 -8.29
CA ILE A 332 -3.79 22.24 -9.22
C ILE A 332 -3.38 20.83 -8.77
N SER A 333 -3.07 20.65 -7.49
CA SER A 333 -2.67 19.33 -6.95
C SER A 333 -3.78 18.29 -7.12
N LEU A 334 -5.03 18.66 -6.86
CA LEU A 334 -6.21 17.81 -7.06
C LEU A 334 -6.37 17.40 -8.53
N VAL A 335 -6.32 18.36 -9.44
CA VAL A 335 -6.44 18.12 -10.89
C VAL A 335 -5.32 17.22 -11.38
N LEU A 336 -4.08 17.49 -10.99
CA LEU A 336 -2.92 16.68 -11.36
C LEU A 336 -3.05 15.22 -10.89
N ASN A 337 -3.46 15.01 -9.64
CA ASN A 337 -3.65 13.64 -9.14
C ASN A 337 -4.84 12.94 -9.78
N LEU A 338 -5.99 13.61 -9.90
CA LEU A 338 -7.22 12.98 -10.39
C LEU A 338 -7.18 12.73 -11.91
N LEU A 339 -6.72 13.69 -12.71
CA LEU A 339 -6.76 13.55 -14.16
C LEU A 339 -5.52 12.86 -14.75
N PHE A 340 -4.38 12.92 -14.09
CA PHE A 340 -3.15 12.35 -14.65
C PHE A 340 -2.70 11.10 -13.88
N ALA A 341 -2.51 11.18 -12.57
CA ALA A 341 -2.03 10.03 -11.82
C ALA A 341 -3.08 8.90 -11.71
N PHE A 342 -4.31 9.25 -11.33
CA PHE A 342 -5.41 8.27 -11.19
C PHE A 342 -5.80 7.67 -12.55
N VAL A 343 -5.99 8.51 -13.59
CA VAL A 343 -6.29 8.03 -14.94
C VAL A 343 -5.13 7.19 -15.47
N GLY A 344 -3.88 7.61 -15.27
CA GLY A 344 -2.70 6.80 -15.61
C GLY A 344 -2.76 5.40 -14.96
N GLY A 345 -3.11 5.32 -13.68
CA GLY A 345 -3.31 4.05 -12.97
C GLY A 345 -4.44 3.20 -13.52
N LEU A 346 -5.59 3.80 -13.88
CA LEU A 346 -6.70 3.08 -14.55
C LEU A 346 -6.29 2.51 -15.90
N LEU A 347 -5.56 3.31 -16.69
CA LEU A 347 -5.03 2.87 -17.99
C LEU A 347 -4.00 1.75 -17.81
N ALA A 348 -3.17 1.81 -16.76
CA ALA A 348 -2.24 0.74 -16.42
C ALA A 348 -2.96 -0.58 -16.18
N VAL A 349 -4.00 -0.59 -15.34
CA VAL A 349 -4.83 -1.77 -15.07
C VAL A 349 -5.46 -2.33 -16.34
N ARG A 350 -5.96 -1.44 -17.21
CA ARG A 350 -6.66 -1.82 -18.45
C ARG A 350 -5.73 -2.40 -19.51
N TYR A 351 -4.51 -1.87 -19.61
CA TYR A 351 -3.62 -2.16 -20.73
C TYR A 351 -2.46 -3.10 -20.40
N VAL A 352 -2.15 -3.36 -19.12
CA VAL A 352 -1.06 -4.29 -18.74
C VAL A 352 -1.23 -5.70 -19.32
N PRO A 353 -2.45 -6.28 -19.46
CA PRO A 353 -2.58 -7.59 -20.09
C PRO A 353 -2.17 -7.60 -21.56
N ARG A 354 -2.23 -6.43 -22.25
CA ARG A 354 -1.91 -6.30 -23.67
C ARG A 354 -0.46 -5.93 -23.94
N PHE A 355 0.08 -4.97 -23.18
CA PHE A 355 1.40 -4.39 -23.45
C PHE A 355 2.49 -4.96 -22.55
N GLY A 356 2.11 -5.53 -21.41
CA GLY A 356 3.03 -6.03 -20.39
C GLY A 356 3.57 -4.96 -19.45
N ALA A 357 3.99 -5.37 -18.26
CA ALA A 357 4.50 -4.50 -17.20
C ALA A 357 5.84 -3.85 -17.58
N TRP A 358 6.70 -4.57 -18.31
CA TRP A 358 8.02 -4.07 -18.71
C TRP A 358 7.93 -2.85 -19.64
N ARG A 359 7.14 -2.96 -20.74
CA ARG A 359 6.98 -1.87 -21.71
C ARG A 359 6.31 -0.64 -21.11
N MET A 360 5.28 -0.88 -20.28
CA MET A 360 4.55 0.21 -19.63
C MET A 360 5.43 0.93 -18.60
N SER A 361 6.23 0.19 -17.83
CA SER A 361 7.21 0.80 -16.91
C SER A 361 8.29 1.60 -17.66
N LEU A 362 8.76 1.09 -18.80
CA LEU A 362 9.73 1.78 -19.64
C LEU A 362 9.18 3.14 -20.11
N ALA A 363 7.95 3.16 -20.65
CA ALA A 363 7.29 4.38 -21.08
C ALA A 363 7.06 5.35 -19.91
N GLY A 364 6.64 4.83 -18.74
CA GLY A 364 6.42 5.63 -17.54
C GLY A 364 7.70 6.30 -17.02
N TYR A 365 8.82 5.57 -16.93
CA TYR A 365 10.10 6.16 -16.53
C TYR A 365 10.63 7.16 -17.57
N ALA A 366 10.42 6.93 -18.87
CA ALA A 366 10.76 7.91 -19.90
C ALA A 366 9.97 9.21 -19.72
N CYS A 367 8.65 9.12 -19.47
CA CYS A 367 7.81 10.29 -19.18
C CYS A 367 8.31 11.04 -17.91
N GLN A 368 8.64 10.32 -16.85
CA GLN A 368 9.16 10.91 -15.62
C GLN A 368 10.51 11.61 -15.83
N LEU A 369 11.42 10.99 -16.58
CA LEU A 369 12.73 11.58 -16.88
C LEU A 369 12.57 12.86 -17.67
N VAL A 370 11.79 12.86 -18.75
CA VAL A 370 11.50 14.06 -19.55
C VAL A 370 10.88 15.16 -18.69
N ALA A 371 9.91 14.81 -17.83
CA ALA A 371 9.24 15.75 -16.94
C ALA A 371 10.20 16.42 -15.95
N LEU A 372 11.06 15.63 -15.29
CA LEU A 372 12.01 16.16 -14.30
C LEU A 372 13.13 16.98 -14.94
N LEU A 373 13.63 16.56 -16.10
CA LEU A 373 14.59 17.36 -16.87
C LEU A 373 13.94 18.67 -17.35
N GLY A 374 12.67 18.62 -17.79
CA GLY A 374 11.92 19.82 -18.15
C GLY A 374 11.79 20.79 -16.98
N LEU A 375 11.40 20.29 -15.78
CA LEU A 375 11.33 21.10 -14.56
C LEU A 375 12.69 21.67 -14.15
N ALA A 376 13.77 20.89 -14.27
CA ALA A 376 15.11 21.33 -13.95
C ALA A 376 15.60 22.44 -14.89
N LEU A 377 15.21 22.40 -16.16
CA LEU A 377 15.54 23.43 -17.17
C LEU A 377 14.70 24.70 -17.00
N ILE A 378 13.42 24.57 -16.65
CA ILE A 378 12.53 25.71 -16.40
C ILE A 378 12.97 26.47 -15.14
N GLY A 379 13.38 25.74 -14.10
CA GLY A 379 13.72 26.36 -12.82
C GLY A 379 12.51 27.00 -12.14
N ARG A 380 12.65 28.27 -11.73
CA ARG A 380 11.53 29.08 -11.23
C ARG A 380 10.83 29.76 -12.40
N PRO A 381 9.55 29.49 -12.64
CA PRO A 381 8.82 30.15 -13.73
C PRO A 381 8.76 31.67 -13.52
N GLU A 382 9.22 32.43 -14.49
CA GLU A 382 9.16 33.90 -14.46
C GLU A 382 7.90 34.47 -15.13
N GLY A 383 7.19 33.64 -15.92
CA GLY A 383 6.00 34.04 -16.64
C GLY A 383 4.90 32.98 -16.68
N ALA A 384 3.69 33.37 -17.10
CA ALA A 384 2.53 32.50 -17.16
C ALA A 384 2.76 31.28 -18.10
N SER A 385 3.46 31.46 -19.22
CA SER A 385 3.78 30.36 -20.16
C SER A 385 4.69 29.31 -19.54
N GLU A 386 5.71 29.72 -18.80
CA GLU A 386 6.62 28.83 -18.08
C GLU A 386 5.91 28.12 -16.92
N GLY A 387 5.03 28.84 -16.21
CA GLY A 387 4.18 28.25 -15.19
C GLY A 387 3.28 27.14 -15.72
N VAL A 388 2.61 27.37 -16.87
CA VAL A 388 1.80 26.35 -17.53
C VAL A 388 2.66 25.17 -17.97
N LEU A 389 3.84 25.42 -18.53
CA LEU A 389 4.77 24.36 -18.94
C LEU A 389 5.24 23.54 -17.74
N ALA A 390 5.58 24.18 -16.61
CA ALA A 390 5.99 23.50 -15.38
C ALA A 390 4.86 22.62 -14.81
N VAL A 391 3.61 23.12 -14.81
CA VAL A 391 2.44 22.30 -14.43
C VAL A 391 2.24 21.12 -15.39
N ALA A 392 2.44 21.32 -16.69
CA ALA A 392 2.38 20.25 -17.69
C ALA A 392 3.48 19.18 -17.46
N MET A 393 4.69 19.59 -17.04
CA MET A 393 5.76 18.64 -16.67
C MET A 393 5.38 17.84 -15.41
N LEU A 394 4.80 18.48 -14.40
CA LEU A 394 4.27 17.77 -13.22
C LEU A 394 3.17 16.78 -13.60
N ALA A 395 2.26 17.16 -14.49
CA ALA A 395 1.22 16.29 -15.05
C ALA A 395 1.83 15.06 -15.75
N LEU A 396 2.84 15.30 -16.60
CA LEU A 396 3.55 14.23 -17.30
C LEU A 396 4.27 13.28 -16.33
N PHE A 397 4.89 13.81 -15.27
CA PHE A 397 5.52 13.01 -14.22
C PHE A 397 4.49 12.09 -13.53
N LEU A 398 3.38 12.67 -13.07
CA LEU A 398 2.35 11.93 -12.34
C LEU A 398 1.63 10.91 -13.23
N PHE A 399 1.36 11.26 -14.49
CA PHE A 399 0.84 10.30 -15.47
C PHE A 399 1.82 9.15 -15.69
N GLY A 400 3.10 9.46 -15.92
CA GLY A 400 4.16 8.46 -16.09
C GLY A 400 4.28 7.54 -14.89
N GLN A 401 4.16 8.07 -13.68
CA GLN A 401 4.15 7.28 -12.45
C GLN A 401 2.94 6.35 -12.38
N GLY A 402 1.75 6.86 -12.61
CA GLY A 402 0.51 6.07 -12.53
C GLY A 402 0.42 5.00 -13.62
N PHE A 403 0.79 5.34 -14.86
CA PHE A 403 0.74 4.44 -16.02
C PHE A 403 1.86 3.38 -16.01
N GLY A 404 3.01 3.72 -15.48
CA GLY A 404 4.23 2.93 -15.54
C GLY A 404 4.65 2.33 -14.20
N PRO A 405 5.78 2.78 -13.63
CA PRO A 405 6.41 2.13 -12.48
C PRO A 405 5.49 2.07 -11.26
N GLY A 406 4.72 3.11 -10.96
CA GLY A 406 3.81 3.11 -9.83
C GLY A 406 2.85 1.92 -9.83
N ALA A 407 2.23 1.60 -10.98
CA ALA A 407 1.31 0.47 -11.08
C ALA A 407 2.00 -0.89 -11.06
N HIS A 408 3.23 -0.98 -11.60
CA HIS A 408 3.84 -2.27 -11.94
C HIS A 408 4.95 -2.74 -11.00
N THR A 409 5.50 -1.91 -10.12
CA THR A 409 6.52 -2.33 -9.14
C THR A 409 6.08 -3.54 -8.31
N MET A 410 4.80 -3.57 -7.90
CA MET A 410 4.22 -4.72 -7.19
C MET A 410 4.10 -5.97 -8.05
N ALA A 411 3.84 -5.83 -9.36
CA ALA A 411 3.83 -6.96 -10.29
C ALA A 411 5.23 -7.55 -10.45
N PHE A 412 6.27 -6.71 -10.59
CA PHE A 412 7.67 -7.17 -10.58
C PHE A 412 8.04 -7.85 -9.27
N ALA A 413 7.58 -7.32 -8.12
CA ALA A 413 7.87 -7.93 -6.82
C ALA A 413 7.14 -9.25 -6.57
N SER A 414 5.88 -9.39 -7.00
CA SER A 414 5.04 -10.53 -6.65
C SER A 414 4.99 -11.63 -7.72
N LEU A 415 5.16 -11.28 -9.00
CA LEU A 415 5.07 -12.22 -10.13
C LEU A 415 6.44 -12.69 -10.65
N SER A 416 7.54 -12.29 -10.00
CA SER A 416 8.89 -12.73 -10.37
C SER A 416 9.36 -13.97 -9.64
N TYR A 417 8.60 -14.45 -8.65
CA TYR A 417 9.01 -15.56 -7.80
C TYR A 417 7.93 -16.65 -7.73
N PRO A 418 8.33 -17.93 -7.66
CA PRO A 418 7.42 -19.02 -7.38
C PRO A 418 6.81 -18.88 -5.99
N THR A 419 5.73 -19.61 -5.72
CA THR A 419 4.97 -19.51 -4.46
C THR A 419 5.85 -19.73 -3.22
N SER A 420 6.85 -20.60 -3.33
CA SER A 420 7.82 -20.92 -2.25
C SER A 420 8.72 -19.74 -1.84
N LEU A 421 9.07 -18.84 -2.77
CA LEU A 421 9.95 -17.69 -2.55
C LEU A 421 9.21 -16.33 -2.58
N ARG A 422 7.96 -16.31 -3.01
CA ARG A 422 7.19 -15.07 -3.26
C ARG A 422 7.08 -14.19 -2.02
N GLY A 423 6.76 -14.78 -0.86
CA GLY A 423 6.64 -14.03 0.39
C GLY A 423 7.92 -13.32 0.78
N VAL A 424 9.05 -14.00 0.67
CA VAL A 424 10.39 -13.45 1.01
C VAL A 424 10.79 -12.39 -0.01
N GLY A 425 10.53 -12.63 -1.32
CA GLY A 425 10.84 -11.67 -2.39
C GLY A 425 10.04 -10.38 -2.28
N VAL A 426 8.73 -10.48 -2.03
CA VAL A 426 7.87 -9.31 -1.79
C VAL A 426 8.27 -8.57 -0.52
N GLY A 427 8.57 -9.30 0.57
CA GLY A 427 8.99 -8.71 1.84
C GLY A 427 10.28 -7.90 1.70
N LEU A 428 11.30 -8.46 1.04
CA LEU A 428 12.55 -7.73 0.75
C LEU A 428 12.29 -6.48 -0.07
N ASN A 429 11.51 -6.61 -1.15
CA ASN A 429 11.17 -5.50 -2.04
C ASN A 429 10.46 -4.38 -1.28
N GLN A 430 9.45 -4.70 -0.45
CA GLN A 430 8.72 -3.73 0.35
C GLN A 430 9.58 -3.02 1.38
N THR A 431 10.45 -3.76 2.06
CA THR A 431 11.39 -3.18 3.02
C THR A 431 12.30 -2.14 2.36
N LEU A 432 12.88 -2.47 1.21
CA LEU A 432 13.77 -1.57 0.48
C LEU A 432 13.01 -0.40 -0.15
N MET A 433 11.80 -0.61 -0.65
CA MET A 433 10.92 0.44 -1.13
C MET A 433 10.56 1.45 -0.02
N ARG A 434 10.20 0.97 1.18
CA ARG A 434 9.89 1.83 2.33
C ARG A 434 11.13 2.56 2.85
N SER A 435 12.31 1.91 2.83
CA SER A 435 13.57 2.58 3.16
C SER A 435 13.87 3.72 2.19
N SER A 436 13.63 3.52 0.91
CA SER A 436 13.75 4.56 -0.11
C SER A 436 12.75 5.71 0.09
N SER A 437 11.48 5.40 0.42
CA SER A 437 10.48 6.41 0.78
C SER A 437 10.93 7.26 1.97
N THR A 438 11.42 6.61 3.02
CA THR A 438 11.91 7.27 4.24
C THR A 438 13.06 8.22 3.91
N LEU A 439 14.02 7.73 3.12
CA LEU A 439 15.16 8.54 2.70
C LEU A 439 14.73 9.72 1.83
N SER A 440 13.82 9.51 0.88
CA SER A 440 13.29 10.56 0.02
C SER A 440 12.57 11.65 0.81
N LEU A 441 11.65 11.28 1.70
CA LEU A 441 10.89 12.22 2.51
C LEU A 441 11.77 12.99 3.50
N PHE A 442 12.81 12.33 4.04
CA PHE A 442 13.76 12.98 4.93
C PHE A 442 14.67 13.96 4.18
N LEU A 443 15.21 13.54 3.03
CA LEU A 443 16.15 14.34 2.26
C LEU A 443 15.50 15.47 1.48
N PHE A 444 14.24 15.33 1.05
CA PHE A 444 13.61 16.32 0.16
C PHE A 444 13.61 17.75 0.72
N PRO A 445 13.21 18.04 1.99
CA PRO A 445 13.31 19.39 2.53
C PRO A 445 14.75 19.92 2.60
N LEU A 446 15.73 19.06 2.90
CA LEU A 446 17.15 19.40 2.94
C LEU A 446 17.69 19.77 1.56
N LEU A 447 17.33 18.97 0.55
CA LEU A 447 17.72 19.19 -0.84
C LEU A 447 17.10 20.46 -1.41
N VAL A 448 15.82 20.71 -1.11
CA VAL A 448 15.14 21.94 -1.53
C VAL A 448 15.80 23.17 -0.87
N ALA A 449 16.14 23.09 0.42
CA ALA A 449 16.77 24.19 1.13
C ALA A 449 18.19 24.50 0.59
N SER A 450 18.93 23.49 0.11
CA SER A 450 20.32 23.64 -0.35
C SER A 450 20.45 23.86 -1.86
N LEU A 451 19.58 23.25 -2.67
CA LEU A 451 19.69 23.22 -4.12
C LEU A 451 18.58 24.02 -4.84
N ASP A 452 17.55 24.43 -4.10
CA ASP A 452 16.37 25.10 -4.68
C ASP A 452 15.77 24.25 -5.84
N THR A 453 15.50 24.86 -6.99
CA THR A 453 14.96 24.16 -8.18
C THR A 453 15.95 23.15 -8.80
N ALA A 454 17.24 23.28 -8.53
CA ALA A 454 18.22 22.29 -8.98
C ALA A 454 18.02 20.89 -8.37
N VAL A 455 17.16 20.77 -7.34
CA VAL A 455 16.75 19.46 -6.77
C VAL A 455 16.18 18.53 -7.84
N PHE A 456 15.54 19.05 -8.89
CA PHE A 456 14.97 18.22 -9.96
C PHE A 456 16.03 17.45 -10.75
N TRP A 457 17.26 17.94 -10.88
CA TRP A 457 18.38 17.20 -11.47
C TRP A 457 18.72 15.96 -10.64
N VAL A 458 18.72 16.10 -9.31
CA VAL A 458 18.99 14.99 -8.39
C VAL A 458 17.87 13.94 -8.47
N ILE A 459 16.62 14.38 -8.44
CA ILE A 459 15.47 13.47 -8.51
C ILE A 459 15.43 12.76 -9.87
N ALA A 460 15.85 13.41 -10.97
CA ALA A 460 15.88 12.83 -12.32
C ALA A 460 16.82 11.61 -12.45
N LEU A 461 17.82 11.48 -11.56
CA LEU A 461 18.66 10.28 -11.52
C LEU A 461 17.83 9.00 -11.25
N ALA A 462 16.76 9.10 -10.47
CA ALA A 462 15.95 7.93 -10.14
C ALA A 462 15.24 7.33 -11.37
N PRO A 463 14.42 8.05 -12.16
CA PRO A 463 13.85 7.50 -13.38
C PRO A 463 14.91 7.16 -14.45
N PHE A 464 16.05 7.84 -14.49
CA PHE A 464 17.18 7.46 -15.35
C PHE A 464 17.70 6.07 -15.01
N ILE A 465 17.96 5.78 -13.71
CA ILE A 465 18.40 4.46 -13.24
C ILE A 465 17.30 3.41 -13.53
N GLY A 466 16.03 3.75 -13.32
CA GLY A 466 14.92 2.87 -13.63
C GLY A 466 14.86 2.48 -15.10
N LEU A 467 15.00 3.45 -15.99
CA LEU A 467 15.05 3.26 -17.44
C LEU A 467 16.25 2.40 -17.86
N ALA A 468 17.44 2.73 -17.36
CA ALA A 468 18.67 1.99 -17.64
C ALA A 468 18.56 0.53 -17.15
N SER A 469 17.98 0.31 -15.97
CA SER A 469 17.77 -1.04 -15.40
C SER A 469 16.83 -1.89 -16.25
N LEU A 470 15.73 -1.31 -16.75
CA LEU A 470 14.80 -1.99 -17.67
C LEU A 470 15.45 -2.33 -19.00
N LEU A 471 16.30 -1.45 -19.53
CA LEU A 471 17.01 -1.71 -20.79
C LEU A 471 18.08 -2.79 -20.61
N ALA A 472 18.77 -2.80 -19.47
CA ALA A 472 19.80 -3.79 -19.16
C ALA A 472 19.23 -5.18 -18.84
N ILE A 473 18.09 -5.22 -18.09
CA ILE A 473 17.47 -6.47 -17.64
C ILE A 473 16.07 -6.55 -18.23
N ARG A 474 15.92 -7.32 -19.31
CA ARG A 474 14.61 -7.58 -19.92
C ARG A 474 13.91 -8.72 -19.19
N TRP A 475 12.94 -8.39 -18.37
CA TRP A 475 12.07 -9.33 -17.68
C TRP A 475 10.62 -8.85 -17.72
N GLU A 476 9.73 -9.71 -18.21
CA GLU A 476 8.27 -9.45 -18.25
C GLU A 476 7.56 -10.40 -17.29
N PRO A 477 7.08 -9.92 -16.15
CA PRO A 477 6.38 -10.74 -15.16
C PRO A 477 4.94 -11.07 -15.57
N SER A 478 4.35 -10.27 -16.46
CA SER A 478 2.94 -10.42 -16.87
C SER A 478 2.81 -11.56 -17.86
N GLY A 479 2.04 -12.58 -17.50
CA GLY A 479 1.77 -13.72 -18.40
C GLY A 479 2.79 -14.86 -18.34
N TYR A 480 3.83 -14.76 -17.50
CA TYR A 480 4.76 -15.86 -17.24
C TYR A 480 4.33 -16.68 -16.03
N ASP A 481 4.28 -18.00 -16.18
CA ASP A 481 3.98 -18.92 -15.08
C ASP A 481 5.25 -19.33 -14.36
N VAL A 482 5.58 -18.57 -13.31
CA VAL A 482 6.80 -18.79 -12.50
C VAL A 482 6.66 -20.02 -11.61
N ASP A 483 5.42 -20.40 -11.26
CA ASP A 483 5.16 -21.57 -10.41
C ASP A 483 5.51 -22.88 -11.15
N ALA A 484 5.52 -22.90 -12.50
CA ALA A 484 5.99 -24.02 -13.29
C ALA A 484 7.53 -24.25 -13.21
N GLU A 485 8.30 -23.29 -12.67
CA GLU A 485 9.75 -23.44 -12.47
C GLU A 485 10.10 -24.29 -11.24
N ASP A 486 9.24 -24.35 -10.23
CA ASP A 486 9.45 -25.15 -9.01
C ASP A 486 9.43 -26.67 -9.30
N TYR A 487 8.95 -27.08 -10.50
CA TYR A 487 8.87 -28.47 -10.93
C TYR A 487 10.00 -28.88 -11.90
N ARG A 488 10.95 -27.99 -12.17
CA ARG A 488 12.15 -28.25 -12.99
C ARG A 488 13.41 -28.19 -12.12
#